data_678bc2a8dadf48ad318a337b88a04498
#
_entry.id   678bc2a8dadf48ad318a337b88a04498
#
_cell.length_a   1.000
_cell.length_b   1.000
_cell.length_c   1.000
_cell.angle_alpha   90.00
_cell.angle_beta   90.00
_cell.angle_gamma   90.00
#
_symmetry.space_group_name_H-M   'P 1'
#
loop_
_entity.id
_entity.type
_entity.pdbx_description
1 polymer ?
#
loop_
_entity_poly.entity_id
_entity_poly.type
_entity_poly.pdbx_seq_one_letter_code
_entity_poly.pdbx_strand_id
1 'polypeptide(L)'
;MLHGKYKNKLLSTALLLGSLPVMANVANGGFEQWSGNSPSSWSTIDSGISLTRSTSTVKSGSSSAAVNVTTGSQSNTDLLQQVAVEAGKTYNFSADVYHTEGKIKARLYVDGYQGYSNQAQTNQWQTISHSYTASSDKTISIGLRFYDVSGFDGSETVYVDNFLPNTDGNASTSCTDNSLTLTLNTDNYGSETSWAVNNNQGSAVANGSGYASNTQYDEQICLTDGTYTLVISDSYGDGMCCSTGNGNYALKQGSTTLASGASFNNTDSTAFTLGSGSGDGGGTNPTPTGYYVTAQGLSGYALKTELYNIIKDHNAQGYSAIWNFYDSSARDTYFENDNSILDMYSEKPNGSDSYNYTAVSDQCGNYSGEGGCYNREHSFPKSWFGGTIEPMNSDVHHIYATDGYVNSKRSNFPFGEVASASFTSTNGSKLGSAASSLNYSGTVFEPIDEFKGDFARAYFYMATRYENVIGTWQTKTTSSNAVLNGSSNQVFESWVVAMLLNWHNSDPVSQMELDRNQAAFEFQGNRNPYIDHPEFVEMIW
;
A
#
# COMPACT_ATOMS: atom_id res chain seq x y z
N MET A 1 15.65 73.06 -34.37
CA MET A 1 15.29 73.29 -32.97
C MET A 1 13.86 72.73 -32.76
N LEU A 2 13.73 71.57 -32.20
CA LEU A 2 12.45 71.11 -31.65
C LEU A 2 12.77 69.93 -30.71
N HIS A 3 12.62 70.21 -29.44
CA HIS A 3 12.80 69.25 -28.35
C HIS A 3 11.55 68.35 -28.24
N GLY A 4 11.70 67.06 -28.50
CA GLY A 4 10.70 66.04 -28.18
C GLY A 4 11.00 65.41 -26.82
N LYS A 5 10.09 65.60 -25.86
CA LYS A 5 10.13 64.99 -24.54
C LYS A 5 9.56 63.56 -24.65
N TYR A 6 10.38 62.54 -24.39
CA TYR A 6 9.90 61.18 -24.15
C TYR A 6 9.47 61.05 -22.67
N LYS A 7 8.18 60.76 -22.46
CA LYS A 7 7.66 60.35 -21.16
C LYS A 7 7.82 58.84 -21.04
N ASN A 8 8.68 58.39 -20.14
CA ASN A 8 8.72 57.00 -19.70
C ASN A 8 7.48 56.69 -18.87
N LYS A 9 6.64 55.80 -19.40
CA LYS A 9 5.63 55.10 -18.59
C LYS A 9 6.31 53.92 -17.92
N LEU A 10 6.50 53.97 -16.59
CA LEU A 10 6.73 52.79 -15.78
C LEU A 10 5.47 51.94 -15.79
N LEU A 11 5.53 50.76 -16.41
CA LEU A 11 4.59 49.67 -16.18
C LEU A 11 4.97 48.99 -14.87
N SER A 12 4.18 49.21 -13.82
CA SER A 12 4.26 48.41 -12.59
C SER A 12 3.61 47.07 -12.90
N THR A 13 4.42 46.05 -13.08
CA THR A 13 3.97 44.65 -13.10
C THR A 13 3.66 44.27 -11.65
N ALA A 14 2.39 44.21 -11.31
CA ALA A 14 1.92 43.61 -10.07
C ALA A 14 2.22 42.09 -10.16
N LEU A 15 3.18 41.62 -9.39
CA LEU A 15 3.43 40.22 -9.18
C LEU A 15 2.23 39.65 -8.39
N LEU A 16 1.31 38.95 -9.06
CA LEU A 16 0.35 38.11 -8.38
C LEU A 16 1.13 36.95 -7.77
N LEU A 17 1.43 37.06 -6.48
CA LEU A 17 1.78 35.91 -5.65
C LEU A 17 0.51 35.03 -5.59
N GLY A 18 0.44 34.02 -6.45
CA GLY A 18 -0.52 32.95 -6.31
C GLY A 18 -0.25 32.24 -4.97
N SER A 19 -1.16 32.35 -4.03
CA SER A 19 -1.12 31.54 -2.80
C SER A 19 -1.18 30.06 -3.20
N LEU A 20 -0.22 29.29 -2.74
CA LEU A 20 -0.26 27.82 -2.82
C LEU A 20 -1.55 27.32 -2.16
N PRO A 21 -2.17 26.24 -2.66
CA PRO A 21 -3.34 25.66 -2.01
C PRO A 21 -3.00 25.26 -0.59
N VAL A 22 -3.61 25.90 0.39
CA VAL A 22 -3.54 25.51 1.80
C VAL A 22 -4.50 24.34 1.95
N MET A 23 -4.00 23.14 2.10
CA MET A 23 -4.84 22.01 2.51
C MET A 23 -5.26 22.25 3.96
N ALA A 24 -6.53 22.06 4.28
CA ALA A 24 -6.96 22.09 5.68
C ALA A 24 -6.23 20.98 6.42
N ASN A 25 -5.42 21.37 7.39
CA ASN A 25 -4.58 20.46 8.14
C ASN A 25 -4.90 20.56 9.61
N VAL A 26 -5.27 19.44 10.21
CA VAL A 26 -5.45 19.28 11.65
C VAL A 26 -4.08 18.96 12.26
N ALA A 27 -3.45 19.93 12.86
CA ALA A 27 -2.15 19.73 13.48
C ALA A 27 -2.28 18.81 14.71
N ASN A 28 -1.39 17.81 14.83
CA ASN A 28 -1.43 16.81 15.91
C ASN A 28 -2.80 16.13 16.06
N GLY A 29 -3.42 15.76 14.94
CA GLY A 29 -4.71 15.07 14.92
C GLY A 29 -4.65 13.64 15.47
N GLY A 30 -3.49 12.99 15.41
CA GLY A 30 -3.21 11.69 16.01
C GLY A 30 -2.80 11.75 17.48
N PHE A 31 -2.75 12.94 18.09
CA PHE A 31 -2.39 13.14 19.51
C PHE A 31 -1.04 12.53 19.91
N GLU A 32 -0.07 12.57 19.02
CA GLU A 32 1.27 12.02 19.27
C GLU A 32 2.19 12.99 20.01
N GLN A 33 1.98 14.31 19.84
CA GLN A 33 2.82 15.35 20.38
C GLN A 33 2.18 16.01 21.61
N TRP A 34 2.88 15.96 22.75
CA TRP A 34 2.41 16.45 24.04
C TRP A 34 3.42 17.37 24.74
N SER A 35 2.91 18.42 25.38
CA SER A 35 3.67 19.23 26.32
C SER A 35 3.01 19.11 27.70
N GLY A 36 3.56 18.27 28.56
CA GLY A 36 2.91 17.88 29.81
C GLY A 36 1.57 17.16 29.56
N ASN A 37 0.49 17.68 30.08
CA ASN A 37 -0.86 17.13 29.88
C ASN A 37 -1.66 17.85 28.77
N SER A 38 -0.99 18.62 27.92
CA SER A 38 -1.64 19.33 26.82
C SER A 38 -1.15 18.76 25.48
N PRO A 39 -2.04 18.29 24.61
CA PRO A 39 -1.67 17.93 23.25
C PRO A 39 -1.28 19.18 22.47
N SER A 40 -0.15 19.14 21.78
CA SER A 40 0.33 20.26 20.97
C SER A 40 -0.71 20.66 19.92
N SER A 41 -0.77 21.94 19.57
CA SER A 41 -1.66 22.52 18.55
C SER A 41 -3.16 22.54 18.88
N TRP A 42 -3.62 21.93 19.97
CA TRP A 42 -5.00 22.02 20.44
C TRP A 42 -5.15 23.24 21.36
N SER A 43 -5.72 24.30 20.82
CA SER A 43 -5.70 25.63 21.45
C SER A 43 -6.85 25.89 22.41
N THR A 44 -7.96 25.17 22.31
CA THR A 44 -9.11 25.27 23.20
C THR A 44 -9.30 23.95 23.92
N ILE A 45 -9.07 23.96 25.23
CA ILE A 45 -9.34 22.88 26.18
C ILE A 45 -10.12 23.49 27.32
N ASP A 46 -11.42 23.22 27.34
CA ASP A 46 -12.31 23.83 28.33
C ASP A 46 -12.12 23.29 29.75
N SER A 47 -12.53 24.07 30.76
CA SER A 47 -12.31 23.72 32.16
C SER A 47 -13.12 22.53 32.68
N GLY A 48 -14.12 22.07 31.93
CA GLY A 48 -14.94 20.90 32.26
C GLY A 48 -14.38 19.58 31.70
N ILE A 49 -13.23 19.65 31.04
CA ILE A 49 -12.49 18.46 30.56
C ILE A 49 -11.04 18.55 31.04
N SER A 50 -10.42 17.40 31.23
CA SER A 50 -8.98 17.27 31.42
C SER A 50 -8.43 16.22 30.50
N LEU A 51 -7.25 16.47 29.94
CA LEU A 51 -6.60 15.59 28.99
C LEU A 51 -5.37 14.93 29.59
N THR A 52 -5.16 13.67 29.23
CA THR A 52 -3.90 12.96 29.49
C THR A 52 -3.54 12.11 28.27
N ARG A 53 -2.25 11.93 28.07
CA ARG A 53 -1.75 11.02 27.02
C ARG A 53 -2.06 9.58 27.41
N SER A 54 -2.73 8.84 26.53
CA SER A 54 -2.94 7.40 26.66
C SER A 54 -2.03 6.65 25.71
N THR A 55 -1.35 5.62 26.19
CA THR A 55 -0.54 4.66 25.39
C THR A 55 -1.12 3.25 25.43
N SER A 56 -2.27 3.07 26.10
CA SER A 56 -2.93 1.77 26.26
C SER A 56 -4.21 1.62 25.43
N THR A 57 -4.94 2.72 25.22
CA THR A 57 -6.16 2.75 24.39
C THR A 57 -5.88 3.70 23.24
N VAL A 58 -5.30 3.16 22.17
CA VAL A 58 -4.83 3.88 20.98
C VAL A 58 -5.52 3.29 19.76
N LYS A 59 -5.98 4.14 18.83
CA LYS A 59 -6.56 3.72 17.55
C LYS A 59 -5.46 3.60 16.50
N SER A 60 -4.55 4.57 16.44
CA SER A 60 -3.42 4.60 15.53
C SER A 60 -2.21 5.24 16.21
N GLY A 61 -1.03 4.94 15.74
CA GLY A 61 0.19 5.50 16.30
C GLY A 61 0.59 4.95 17.67
N SER A 62 1.23 5.79 18.48
CA SER A 62 1.76 5.42 19.80
C SER A 62 0.94 6.01 20.96
N SER A 63 0.05 6.96 20.71
CA SER A 63 -0.76 7.58 21.74
C SER A 63 -2.10 8.13 21.24
N SER A 64 -3.04 8.32 22.15
CA SER A 64 -4.33 8.97 21.95
C SER A 64 -4.59 9.99 23.06
N ALA A 65 -5.62 10.82 22.93
CA ALA A 65 -6.08 11.70 23.99
C ALA A 65 -7.12 11.00 24.86
N ALA A 66 -6.81 10.76 26.14
CA ALA A 66 -7.80 10.41 27.16
C ALA A 66 -8.42 11.69 27.68
N VAL A 67 -9.66 11.96 27.28
CA VAL A 67 -10.45 13.15 27.68
C VAL A 67 -11.36 12.76 28.83
N ASN A 68 -11.02 13.19 30.04
CA ASN A 68 -11.89 12.99 31.19
C ASN A 68 -12.86 14.17 31.29
N VAL A 69 -14.14 13.89 31.10
CA VAL A 69 -15.25 14.87 31.20
C VAL A 69 -15.78 14.86 32.63
N THR A 70 -15.73 16.03 33.30
CA THR A 70 -16.05 16.16 34.73
C THR A 70 -17.28 17.02 35.01
N THR A 71 -18.02 17.42 33.97
CA THR A 71 -19.20 18.28 34.09
C THR A 71 -20.26 17.95 33.04
N GLY A 72 -21.54 18.10 33.40
CA GLY A 72 -22.67 18.16 32.49
C GLY A 72 -22.89 19.54 31.85
N SER A 73 -22.05 20.55 32.18
CA SER A 73 -22.15 21.88 31.57
C SER A 73 -21.50 21.93 30.21
N GLN A 74 -22.27 21.66 29.18
CA GLN A 74 -21.84 21.47 27.79
C GLN A 74 -21.07 22.69 27.23
N SER A 75 -21.27 23.91 27.75
CA SER A 75 -20.53 25.10 27.33
C SER A 75 -19.05 25.11 27.77
N ASN A 76 -18.65 24.13 28.58
CA ASN A 76 -17.30 24.04 29.16
C ASN A 76 -16.60 22.70 28.80
N THR A 77 -16.93 22.10 27.67
CA THR A 77 -16.42 20.76 27.29
C THR A 77 -15.87 20.71 25.85
N ASP A 78 -15.37 21.83 25.35
CA ASP A 78 -14.79 21.90 24.02
C ASP A 78 -13.31 21.52 24.03
N LEU A 79 -12.95 20.73 23.01
CA LEU A 79 -11.58 20.43 22.59
C LEU A 79 -11.45 20.86 21.12
N LEU A 80 -10.87 22.04 20.85
CA LEU A 80 -10.86 22.62 19.50
C LEU A 80 -9.47 23.13 19.10
N GLN A 81 -9.28 23.21 17.77
CA GLN A 81 -8.18 23.94 17.15
C GLN A 81 -8.67 24.75 15.93
N GLN A 82 -7.80 25.59 15.39
CA GLN A 82 -8.08 26.44 14.22
C GLN A 82 -7.43 25.85 12.96
N VAL A 83 -8.19 25.81 11.86
CA VAL A 83 -7.73 25.29 10.57
C VAL A 83 -8.09 26.26 9.46
N ALA A 84 -7.15 26.57 8.57
CA ALA A 84 -7.40 27.39 7.37
C ALA A 84 -8.09 26.55 6.29
N VAL A 85 -9.09 27.14 5.62
CA VAL A 85 -9.83 26.52 4.50
C VAL A 85 -9.94 27.51 3.35
N GLU A 86 -9.98 26.99 2.10
CA GLU A 86 -10.06 27.76 0.87
C GLU A 86 -11.45 27.72 0.25
N ALA A 87 -11.85 28.84 -0.36
CA ALA A 87 -13.13 28.98 -1.05
C ALA A 87 -13.35 27.89 -2.12
N GLY A 88 -14.52 27.27 -2.10
CA GLY A 88 -14.92 26.26 -3.08
C GLY A 88 -14.30 24.89 -2.88
N LYS A 89 -13.43 24.71 -1.89
CA LYS A 89 -12.86 23.38 -1.53
C LYS A 89 -13.76 22.64 -0.57
N THR A 90 -13.85 21.32 -0.76
CA THR A 90 -14.53 20.41 0.15
C THR A 90 -13.49 19.63 0.95
N TYR A 91 -13.69 19.58 2.26
CA TYR A 91 -12.83 18.88 3.22
C TYR A 91 -13.65 17.83 3.98
N ASN A 92 -13.10 16.63 4.13
CA ASN A 92 -13.73 15.57 4.89
C ASN A 92 -13.07 15.48 6.27
N PHE A 93 -13.70 16.05 7.28
CA PHE A 93 -13.22 15.96 8.66
C PHE A 93 -13.78 14.72 9.33
N SER A 94 -12.93 14.00 10.08
CA SER A 94 -13.35 12.87 10.89
C SER A 94 -12.53 12.78 12.18
N ALA A 95 -13.06 12.08 13.17
CA ALA A 95 -12.37 11.76 14.41
C ALA A 95 -12.79 10.37 14.88
N ASP A 96 -11.86 9.61 15.43
CA ASP A 96 -12.14 8.35 16.10
C ASP A 96 -12.37 8.61 17.59
N VAL A 97 -13.45 8.05 18.14
CA VAL A 97 -13.83 8.16 19.55
C VAL A 97 -14.10 6.78 20.15
N TYR A 98 -13.76 6.63 21.43
CA TYR A 98 -13.95 5.39 22.18
C TYR A 98 -14.56 5.71 23.54
N HIS A 99 -15.77 5.21 23.79
CA HIS A 99 -16.49 5.42 25.04
C HIS A 99 -16.20 4.29 26.03
N THR A 100 -16.02 4.66 27.31
CA THR A 100 -15.79 3.70 28.38
C THR A 100 -17.09 3.24 29.04
N GLU A 101 -17.94 4.18 29.47
CA GLU A 101 -19.16 3.91 30.23
C GLU A 101 -20.44 4.20 29.45
N GLY A 102 -20.34 5.02 28.41
CA GLY A 102 -21.49 5.39 27.58
C GLY A 102 -22.42 6.42 28.21
N LYS A 103 -21.88 7.27 29.11
CA LYS A 103 -22.59 8.35 29.77
C LYS A 103 -22.24 9.73 29.22
N ILE A 104 -21.25 9.77 28.32
CA ILE A 104 -20.85 10.93 27.53
C ILE A 104 -20.96 10.58 26.05
N LYS A 105 -21.50 11.49 25.23
CA LYS A 105 -21.42 11.44 23.76
C LYS A 105 -20.55 12.58 23.25
N ALA A 106 -19.71 12.31 22.27
CA ALA A 106 -18.92 13.31 21.56
C ALA A 106 -19.71 13.86 20.37
N ARG A 107 -19.59 15.15 20.13
CA ARG A 107 -20.17 15.82 18.97
C ARG A 107 -19.07 16.49 18.15
N LEU A 108 -19.02 16.17 16.87
CA LEU A 108 -18.07 16.78 15.95
C LEU A 108 -18.39 18.27 15.79
N TYR A 109 -17.38 19.12 15.81
CA TYR A 109 -17.46 20.54 15.54
C TYR A 109 -16.61 20.86 14.30
N VAL A 110 -17.23 21.38 13.25
CA VAL A 110 -16.58 21.85 12.02
C VAL A 110 -17.30 23.13 11.59
N ASP A 111 -16.77 24.30 11.96
CA ASP A 111 -17.39 25.61 11.74
C ASP A 111 -18.87 25.66 12.22
N GLY A 112 -19.20 24.76 13.16
CA GLY A 112 -20.53 24.54 13.71
C GLY A 112 -20.69 23.09 14.19
N TYR A 113 -21.78 22.85 14.94
CA TYR A 113 -22.05 21.52 15.51
C TYR A 113 -22.60 20.55 14.45
N GLN A 114 -21.96 19.38 14.34
CA GLN A 114 -22.28 18.31 13.41
C GLN A 114 -22.87 17.09 14.10
N GLY A 115 -22.64 15.88 13.55
CA GLY A 115 -23.13 14.61 14.08
C GLY A 115 -22.53 14.22 15.44
N TYR A 116 -23.23 13.31 16.13
CA TYR A 116 -22.80 12.76 17.42
C TYR A 116 -22.20 11.37 17.23
N SER A 117 -21.32 10.99 18.15
CA SER A 117 -20.97 9.59 18.37
C SER A 117 -22.15 8.81 18.96
N ASN A 118 -22.13 7.50 18.79
CA ASN A 118 -23.05 6.59 19.46
C ASN A 118 -22.45 6.15 20.81
N GLN A 119 -22.84 6.81 21.89
CA GLN A 119 -22.30 6.52 23.22
C GLN A 119 -22.64 5.11 23.73
N ALA A 120 -23.64 4.44 23.16
CA ALA A 120 -23.97 3.06 23.52
C ALA A 120 -22.94 2.03 23.00
N GLN A 121 -22.09 2.43 22.05
CA GLN A 121 -20.95 1.64 21.59
C GLN A 121 -19.76 1.88 22.51
N THR A 122 -19.72 1.18 23.63
CA THR A 122 -18.63 1.23 24.60
C THR A 122 -17.54 0.20 24.30
N ASN A 123 -16.30 0.48 24.75
CA ASN A 123 -15.15 -0.39 24.63
C ASN A 123 -14.78 -0.77 23.19
N GLN A 124 -15.08 0.11 22.24
CA GLN A 124 -14.70 -0.01 20.84
C GLN A 124 -14.57 1.37 20.19
N TRP A 125 -13.70 1.47 19.20
CA TRP A 125 -13.54 2.68 18.40
C TRP A 125 -14.68 2.85 17.40
N GLN A 126 -15.11 4.08 17.20
CA GLN A 126 -16.06 4.49 16.18
C GLN A 126 -15.62 5.81 15.54
N THR A 127 -15.85 5.96 14.25
CA THR A 127 -15.51 7.17 13.50
C THR A 127 -16.74 8.06 13.35
N ILE A 128 -16.61 9.35 13.65
CA ILE A 128 -17.61 10.37 13.31
C ILE A 128 -17.01 11.31 12.27
N SER A 129 -17.79 11.70 11.26
CA SER A 129 -17.29 12.46 10.12
C SER A 129 -18.27 13.51 9.61
N HIS A 130 -17.74 14.51 8.88
CA HIS A 130 -18.53 15.56 8.23
C HIS A 130 -17.77 16.12 7.02
N SER A 131 -18.46 16.22 5.88
CA SER A 131 -17.95 16.91 4.68
C SER A 131 -18.31 18.40 4.75
N TYR A 132 -17.30 19.27 4.68
CA TYR A 132 -17.43 20.71 4.77
C TYR A 132 -16.93 21.39 3.48
N THR A 133 -17.78 22.18 2.83
CA THR A 133 -17.38 22.99 1.68
C THR A 133 -17.25 24.45 2.09
N ALA A 134 -16.05 25.02 1.97
CA ALA A 134 -15.79 26.40 2.34
C ALA A 134 -16.37 27.37 1.31
N SER A 135 -17.15 28.34 1.77
CA SER A 135 -17.74 29.38 0.90
C SER A 135 -16.80 30.56 0.64
N SER A 136 -15.73 30.69 1.43
CA SER A 136 -14.68 31.71 1.32
C SER A 136 -13.40 31.21 1.97
N ASP A 137 -12.27 31.84 1.62
CA ASP A 137 -11.02 31.65 2.35
C ASP A 137 -11.20 32.17 3.77
N LYS A 138 -11.02 31.28 4.76
CA LYS A 138 -11.15 31.64 6.19
C LYS A 138 -10.47 30.62 7.08
N THR A 139 -10.31 30.99 8.36
CA THR A 139 -9.97 30.06 9.42
C THR A 139 -11.24 29.60 10.13
N ILE A 140 -11.41 28.31 10.31
CA ILE A 140 -12.53 27.69 11.02
C ILE A 140 -12.06 27.00 12.29
N SER A 141 -12.94 26.85 13.27
CA SER A 141 -12.72 25.97 14.42
C SER A 141 -13.17 24.55 14.05
N ILE A 142 -12.35 23.58 14.41
CA ILE A 142 -12.66 22.15 14.31
C ILE A 142 -12.35 21.44 15.63
N GLY A 143 -13.02 20.34 15.92
CA GLY A 143 -12.77 19.53 17.12
C GLY A 143 -14.01 18.80 17.63
N LEU A 144 -14.10 18.65 18.94
CA LEU A 144 -15.16 17.92 19.61
C LEU A 144 -15.74 18.73 20.78
N ARG A 145 -17.05 18.57 21.01
CA ARG A 145 -17.74 18.92 22.26
C ARG A 145 -18.31 17.67 22.88
N PHE A 146 -18.23 17.57 24.21
CA PHE A 146 -18.71 16.42 24.95
C PHE A 146 -20.02 16.77 25.69
N TYR A 147 -20.97 15.84 25.66
CA TYR A 147 -22.30 16.01 26.22
C TYR A 147 -22.62 14.84 27.15
N ASP A 148 -23.07 15.14 28.34
CA ASP A 148 -23.62 14.16 29.26
C ASP A 148 -24.94 13.57 28.74
N VAL A 149 -25.19 12.33 29.12
CA VAL A 149 -26.48 11.66 28.93
C VAL A 149 -27.00 11.11 30.27
N SER A 150 -28.24 10.65 30.28
CA SER A 150 -28.86 10.15 31.50
C SER A 150 -28.00 9.06 32.18
N GLY A 151 -27.74 9.28 33.47
CA GLY A 151 -26.90 8.38 34.26
C GLY A 151 -25.42 8.78 34.35
N PHE A 152 -25.04 9.96 33.86
CA PHE A 152 -23.70 10.52 34.10
C PHE A 152 -23.54 10.83 35.58
N ASP A 153 -22.48 10.29 36.19
CA ASP A 153 -22.23 10.41 37.63
C ASP A 153 -21.23 11.52 38.00
N GLY A 154 -20.76 12.27 36.98
CA GLY A 154 -19.86 13.41 37.15
C GLY A 154 -18.42 13.15 36.67
N SER A 155 -18.13 11.95 36.10
CA SER A 155 -16.84 11.69 35.46
C SER A 155 -16.97 10.54 34.47
N GLU A 156 -16.50 10.74 33.23
CA GLU A 156 -16.26 9.65 32.25
C GLU A 156 -15.05 10.00 31.38
N THR A 157 -14.22 9.00 31.06
CA THR A 157 -13.14 9.13 30.09
C THR A 157 -13.60 8.70 28.70
N VAL A 158 -13.46 9.60 27.72
CA VAL A 158 -13.62 9.32 26.30
C VAL A 158 -12.26 9.41 25.64
N TYR A 159 -11.83 8.37 24.92
CA TYR A 159 -10.58 8.46 24.16
C TYR A 159 -10.88 9.02 22.78
N VAL A 160 -9.98 9.89 22.31
CA VAL A 160 -10.04 10.55 21.01
C VAL A 160 -8.72 10.32 20.30
N ASP A 161 -8.81 9.97 19.02
CA ASP A 161 -7.65 9.74 18.19
C ASP A 161 -7.97 10.07 16.72
N ASN A 162 -6.93 10.13 15.89
CA ASN A 162 -7.05 10.13 14.45
C ASN A 162 -8.00 11.20 13.90
N PHE A 163 -7.84 12.46 14.37
CA PHE A 163 -8.62 13.56 13.83
C PHE A 163 -8.06 13.98 12.45
N LEU A 164 -8.81 13.76 11.40
CA LEU A 164 -8.41 13.94 9.99
C LEU A 164 -9.07 15.19 9.36
N PRO A 165 -8.47 15.75 8.27
CA PRO A 165 -7.15 15.43 7.70
C PRO A 165 -6.02 15.99 8.57
N ASN A 166 -5.01 15.18 8.91
CA ASN A 166 -3.85 15.63 9.65
C ASN A 166 -2.56 15.38 8.87
N THR A 167 -1.49 16.13 9.19
CA THR A 167 -0.14 15.95 8.62
C THR A 167 0.86 15.44 9.65
N ASP A 168 0.40 15.11 10.83
CA ASP A 168 1.25 14.62 11.91
C ASP A 168 1.44 13.11 11.73
N GLY A 169 2.36 12.72 10.90
CA GLY A 169 3.07 11.42 10.77
C GLY A 169 2.50 10.14 11.37
N ASN A 170 1.22 10.08 11.78
CA ASN A 170 0.64 8.90 12.39
C ASN A 170 -0.90 8.84 12.30
N ALA A 171 -1.45 9.19 11.15
CA ALA A 171 -2.78 8.74 10.80
C ALA A 171 -2.64 7.45 9.99
N SER A 172 -3.22 6.36 10.46
CA SER A 172 -3.60 5.26 9.59
C SER A 172 -4.73 5.72 8.65
N THR A 173 -4.45 6.71 7.81
CA THR A 173 -5.03 6.74 6.49
C THR A 173 -4.27 5.66 5.74
N SER A 174 -4.95 4.66 5.22
CA SER A 174 -4.39 3.94 4.10
C SER A 174 -3.91 5.01 3.13
N CYS A 175 -2.59 5.18 3.02
CA CYS A 175 -2.00 6.06 2.01
C CYS A 175 -2.49 5.49 0.68
N THR A 176 -3.43 6.16 0.03
CA THR A 176 -4.00 5.73 -1.25
C THR A 176 -3.02 5.94 -2.39
N ASP A 177 -1.93 6.68 -2.10
CA ASP A 177 -0.84 6.96 -3.03
C ASP A 177 0.42 6.18 -2.58
N ASN A 178 1.58 6.81 -2.54
CA ASN A 178 2.83 6.15 -2.12
C ASN A 178 3.08 6.36 -0.63
N SER A 179 2.98 5.30 0.16
CA SER A 179 3.33 5.31 1.59
C SER A 179 4.83 5.11 1.76
N LEU A 180 5.47 6.08 2.41
CA LEU A 180 6.89 6.07 2.71
C LEU A 180 7.12 6.14 4.21
N THR A 181 8.20 5.52 4.68
CA THR A 181 8.68 5.67 6.04
C THR A 181 10.09 6.25 6.01
N LEU A 182 10.27 7.42 6.62
CA LEU A 182 11.60 7.98 6.88
C LEU A 182 11.99 7.63 8.32
N THR A 183 12.91 6.68 8.46
CA THR A 183 13.54 6.36 9.74
C THR A 183 14.71 7.31 9.96
N LEU A 184 14.68 8.06 11.07
CA LEU A 184 15.75 8.92 11.54
C LEU A 184 16.30 8.39 12.85
N ASN A 185 17.57 8.08 12.93
CA ASN A 185 18.30 7.86 14.19
C ASN A 185 19.16 9.09 14.44
N THR A 186 18.75 9.94 15.38
CA THR A 186 19.50 11.16 15.70
C THR A 186 20.77 10.85 16.48
N ASP A 187 21.78 11.70 16.33
CA ASP A 187 23.01 11.68 17.09
C ASP A 187 22.89 12.42 18.44
N ASN A 188 24.00 12.90 19.01
CA ASN A 188 24.00 13.63 20.28
C ASN A 188 23.36 15.04 20.20
N TYR A 189 23.07 15.53 18.99
CA TYR A 189 22.58 16.88 18.71
C TYR A 189 21.32 16.86 17.83
N GLY A 190 20.36 15.99 18.13
CA GLY A 190 19.13 15.79 17.33
C GLY A 190 18.36 17.07 17.00
N SER A 191 18.49 18.14 17.80
CA SER A 191 17.87 19.45 17.50
C SER A 191 18.44 20.16 16.28
N GLU A 192 19.61 19.75 15.80
CA GLU A 192 20.27 20.28 14.60
C GLU A 192 19.76 19.62 13.32
N THR A 193 19.17 18.42 13.46
CA THR A 193 18.61 17.63 12.35
C THR A 193 17.23 18.12 11.96
N SER A 194 17.06 18.33 10.66
CA SER A 194 15.76 18.55 10.02
C SER A 194 15.71 17.90 8.65
N TRP A 195 14.52 17.73 8.10
CA TRP A 195 14.36 17.18 6.76
C TRP A 195 13.20 17.83 6.01
N ALA A 196 13.27 17.77 4.68
CA ALA A 196 12.17 18.13 3.79
C ALA A 196 12.14 17.19 2.59
N VAL A 197 10.95 16.86 2.12
CA VAL A 197 10.72 16.31 0.79
C VAL A 197 10.22 17.42 -0.11
N ASN A 198 10.95 17.73 -1.15
CA ASN A 198 10.61 18.75 -2.12
C ASN A 198 10.08 18.10 -3.41
N ASN A 199 9.05 18.69 -4.02
CA ASN A 199 8.57 18.30 -5.35
C ASN A 199 9.54 18.80 -6.45
N ASN A 200 9.26 18.47 -7.71
CA ASN A 200 10.06 18.87 -8.87
C ASN A 200 10.10 20.39 -9.13
N GLN A 201 9.29 21.18 -8.40
CA GLN A 201 9.29 22.65 -8.44
C GLN A 201 10.13 23.25 -7.28
N GLY A 202 10.74 22.40 -6.44
CA GLY A 202 11.52 22.81 -5.27
C GLY A 202 10.70 23.21 -4.04
N SER A 203 9.38 22.99 -4.05
CA SER A 203 8.51 23.28 -2.92
C SER A 203 8.44 22.09 -1.97
N ALA A 204 8.59 22.33 -0.66
CA ALA A 204 8.46 21.30 0.35
C ALA A 204 7.01 20.79 0.44
N VAL A 205 6.83 19.48 0.29
CA VAL A 205 5.55 18.76 0.37
C VAL A 205 5.42 17.97 1.67
N ALA A 206 6.54 17.67 2.34
CA ALA A 206 6.62 17.13 3.68
C ALA A 206 7.90 17.63 4.35
N ASN A 207 7.92 17.78 5.66
CA ASN A 207 9.12 18.19 6.40
C ASN A 207 8.99 17.86 7.89
N GLY A 208 10.12 17.84 8.60
CA GLY A 208 10.18 17.64 10.04
C GLY A 208 11.42 18.25 10.66
N SER A 209 11.35 18.57 11.97
CA SER A 209 12.44 19.14 12.75
C SER A 209 12.15 19.07 14.24
N GLY A 210 13.12 19.46 15.09
CA GLY A 210 12.92 19.55 16.54
C GLY A 210 13.07 18.23 17.27
N TYR A 211 13.91 17.34 16.79
CA TYR A 211 14.16 16.01 17.31
C TYR A 211 14.98 16.01 18.60
N ALA A 212 14.72 15.06 19.50
CA ALA A 212 15.58 14.81 20.65
C ALA A 212 16.82 14.02 20.23
N SER A 213 17.91 14.18 21.00
CA SER A 213 19.17 13.50 20.75
C SER A 213 19.11 12.00 21.04
N ASN A 214 19.90 11.19 20.29
CA ASN A 214 20.03 9.74 20.47
C ASN A 214 18.68 8.99 20.45
N THR A 215 17.76 9.43 19.57
CA THR A 215 16.39 8.89 19.49
C THR A 215 16.07 8.47 18.07
N GLN A 216 15.37 7.34 17.93
CA GLN A 216 14.81 6.91 16.65
C GLN A 216 13.41 7.51 16.45
N TYR A 217 13.16 7.96 15.23
CA TYR A 217 11.86 8.44 14.74
C TYR A 217 11.54 7.72 13.44
N ASP A 218 10.28 7.34 13.26
CA ASP A 218 9.75 6.76 12.03
C ASP A 218 8.63 7.69 11.51
N GLU A 219 9.00 8.57 10.58
CA GLU A 219 8.10 9.56 9.97
C GLU A 219 7.36 8.93 8.79
N GLN A 220 6.04 8.90 8.86
CA GLN A 220 5.20 8.40 7.78
C GLN A 220 4.90 9.53 6.79
N ILE A 221 5.18 9.31 5.51
CA ILE A 221 5.01 10.31 4.45
C ILE A 221 4.14 9.69 3.36
N CYS A 222 3.08 10.37 2.98
CA CYS A 222 2.20 9.96 1.89
C CYS A 222 2.31 10.96 0.74
N LEU A 223 2.74 10.51 -0.43
CA LEU A 223 2.98 11.35 -1.60
C LEU A 223 2.30 10.76 -2.83
N THR A 224 1.77 11.63 -3.68
CA THR A 224 1.29 11.24 -5.02
C THR A 224 2.44 10.78 -5.91
N ASP A 225 2.11 10.19 -7.04
CA ASP A 225 3.09 9.89 -8.08
C ASP A 225 3.83 11.17 -8.51
N GLY A 226 5.16 11.07 -8.65
CA GLY A 226 5.98 12.22 -9.04
C GLY A 226 7.45 12.05 -8.67
N THR A 227 8.26 13.01 -9.13
CA THR A 227 9.68 13.10 -8.76
C THR A 227 9.86 14.07 -7.61
N TYR A 228 10.58 13.64 -6.61
CA TYR A 228 10.82 14.34 -5.35
C TYR A 228 12.30 14.34 -5.00
N THR A 229 12.69 15.21 -4.09
CA THR A 229 14.03 15.23 -3.50
C THR A 229 13.90 15.24 -1.98
N LEU A 230 14.42 14.20 -1.33
CA LEU A 230 14.65 14.24 0.12
C LEU A 230 15.89 15.09 0.39
N VAL A 231 15.75 16.03 1.30
CA VAL A 231 16.84 16.84 1.83
C VAL A 231 16.90 16.63 3.33
N ILE A 232 17.99 16.08 3.83
CA ILE A 232 18.32 16.04 5.25
C ILE A 232 19.28 17.20 5.51
N SER A 233 19.00 17.97 6.56
CA SER A 233 19.80 19.14 6.93
C SER A 233 20.30 19.02 8.36
N ASP A 234 21.56 19.41 8.55
CA ASP A 234 22.23 19.58 9.81
C ASP A 234 22.62 21.06 9.96
N SER A 235 22.13 21.73 10.98
CA SER A 235 22.31 23.19 11.13
C SER A 235 23.69 23.59 11.61
N TYR A 236 24.42 22.69 12.25
CA TYR A 236 25.81 22.93 12.66
C TYR A 236 26.82 22.60 11.55
N GLY A 237 26.50 21.59 10.75
CA GLY A 237 27.27 21.26 9.55
C GLY A 237 28.28 20.14 9.73
N ASP A 238 28.11 19.26 10.71
CA ASP A 238 28.96 18.08 10.95
C ASP A 238 28.23 16.76 10.68
N GLY A 239 26.96 16.83 10.21
CA GLY A 239 26.11 15.72 9.80
C GLY A 239 25.57 14.93 10.98
N MET A 240 25.03 13.72 10.70
CA MET A 240 24.43 12.85 11.71
C MET A 240 25.42 11.82 12.28
N CYS A 241 26.64 11.74 11.73
CA CYS A 241 27.67 10.75 12.05
C CYS A 241 29.05 11.37 11.71
N CYS A 242 30.15 10.95 12.29
CA CYS A 242 30.43 9.90 13.26
C CYS A 242 31.21 10.48 14.45
N SER A 243 31.55 11.80 14.39
CA SER A 243 32.27 12.52 15.46
C SER A 243 31.36 12.90 16.63
N THR A 244 30.08 13.08 16.36
CA THR A 244 29.03 13.58 17.27
C THR A 244 27.99 12.52 17.66
N GLY A 245 28.17 11.29 17.19
CA GLY A 245 27.27 10.17 17.46
C GLY A 245 27.20 9.22 16.28
N ASN A 246 26.25 8.26 16.32
CA ASN A 246 26.05 7.28 15.25
C ASN A 246 24.66 7.43 14.61
N GLY A 247 24.24 8.67 14.37
CA GLY A 247 22.98 8.95 13.70
C GLY A 247 23.00 8.51 12.23
N ASN A 248 21.84 8.26 11.67
CA ASN A 248 21.63 7.93 10.27
C ASN A 248 20.16 8.12 9.88
N TYR A 249 19.91 8.07 8.58
CA TYR A 249 18.53 8.06 8.06
C TYR A 249 18.33 7.03 6.95
N ALA A 250 17.10 6.59 6.77
CA ALA A 250 16.67 5.78 5.63
C ALA A 250 15.22 6.12 5.27
N LEU A 251 14.97 6.53 4.02
CA LEU A 251 13.63 6.67 3.44
C LEU A 251 13.29 5.39 2.71
N LYS A 252 12.16 4.78 3.04
CA LYS A 252 11.71 3.52 2.43
C LYS A 252 10.27 3.62 1.93
N GLN A 253 10.01 2.91 0.83
CA GLN A 253 8.68 2.54 0.38
C GLN A 253 8.54 1.02 0.54
N GLY A 254 7.77 0.58 1.54
CA GLY A 254 7.75 -0.82 1.94
C GLY A 254 9.16 -1.31 2.33
N SER A 255 9.67 -2.35 1.65
CA SER A 255 11.03 -2.86 1.84
C SER A 255 12.10 -2.11 1.03
N THR A 256 11.71 -1.32 0.01
CA THR A 256 12.63 -0.63 -0.88
C THR A 256 13.20 0.63 -0.23
N THR A 257 14.54 0.75 -0.18
CA THR A 257 15.21 1.97 0.29
C THR A 257 15.35 2.95 -0.88
N LEU A 258 14.72 4.14 -0.76
CA LEU A 258 14.75 5.21 -1.76
C LEU A 258 15.91 6.19 -1.52
N ALA A 259 16.29 6.40 -0.26
CA ALA A 259 17.40 7.24 0.14
C ALA A 259 17.93 6.80 1.50
N SER A 260 19.23 6.90 1.73
CA SER A 260 19.84 6.66 3.05
C SER A 260 21.17 7.37 3.17
N GLY A 261 21.55 7.75 4.40
CA GLY A 261 22.81 8.41 4.67
C GLY A 261 23.08 8.55 6.16
N ALA A 262 24.29 9.05 6.48
CA ALA A 262 24.74 9.29 7.85
C ALA A 262 25.80 10.39 7.92
N SER A 263 26.83 10.31 7.07
CA SER A 263 27.98 11.22 7.08
C SER A 263 27.86 12.21 5.91
N PHE A 264 27.56 13.45 6.24
CA PHE A 264 27.50 14.58 5.31
C PHE A 264 27.90 15.86 6.08
N ASN A 265 27.90 17.01 5.45
CA ASN A 265 28.15 18.29 6.12
C ASN A 265 26.80 18.94 6.49
N ASN A 266 26.45 20.05 5.86
CA ASN A 266 25.22 20.78 6.18
C ASN A 266 23.96 20.13 5.60
N THR A 267 24.07 19.43 4.46
CA THR A 267 22.92 18.81 3.80
C THR A 267 23.30 17.54 3.06
N ASP A 268 22.38 16.59 3.04
CA ASP A 268 22.39 15.45 2.12
C ASP A 268 21.09 15.46 1.31
N SER A 269 21.19 15.28 0.00
CA SER A 269 20.05 15.43 -0.91
C SER A 269 19.99 14.26 -1.89
N THR A 270 18.89 13.53 -1.87
CA THR A 270 18.67 12.38 -2.76
C THR A 270 17.34 12.56 -3.52
N ALA A 271 17.41 12.55 -4.84
CA ALA A 271 16.23 12.54 -5.69
C ALA A 271 15.63 11.12 -5.75
N PHE A 272 14.31 11.00 -5.72
CA PHE A 272 13.57 9.76 -5.91
C PHE A 272 12.28 10.01 -6.68
N THR A 273 11.73 8.97 -7.32
CA THR A 273 10.48 9.05 -8.06
C THR A 273 9.48 8.06 -7.48
N LEU A 274 8.25 8.49 -7.31
CA LEU A 274 7.12 7.71 -6.82
C LEU A 274 6.06 7.61 -7.92
N GLY A 275 5.32 6.51 -7.91
CA GLY A 275 4.34 6.22 -8.93
C GLY A 275 4.82 5.13 -9.87
N SER A 276 3.94 4.58 -10.66
CA SER A 276 4.13 3.39 -11.48
C SER A 276 5.58 3.17 -11.93
N GLY A 277 6.34 2.39 -11.14
CA GLY A 277 7.66 1.90 -11.51
C GLY A 277 8.85 2.73 -11.03
N SER A 278 9.30 2.51 -9.78
CA SER A 278 10.65 2.86 -9.37
C SER A 278 11.29 1.73 -8.56
N GLY A 279 11.75 0.71 -9.26
CA GLY A 279 12.95 -0.02 -8.92
C GLY A 279 14.02 0.45 -9.89
N ASP A 280 15.15 0.96 -9.39
CA ASP A 280 16.27 1.44 -10.20
C ASP A 280 16.91 0.27 -10.94
N GLY A 281 16.73 0.24 -12.25
CA GLY A 281 17.29 -0.76 -13.15
C GLY A 281 16.64 -0.65 -14.53
N GLY A 282 16.94 0.41 -15.26
CA GLY A 282 16.84 0.61 -16.70
C GLY A 282 15.82 -0.24 -17.50
N GLY A 283 14.52 0.06 -17.38
CA GLY A 283 13.52 -0.53 -18.25
C GLY A 283 12.18 0.19 -18.07
N THR A 284 11.93 1.21 -18.89
CA THR A 284 10.64 1.89 -18.93
C THR A 284 9.62 1.02 -19.64
N ASN A 285 8.76 0.33 -18.88
CA ASN A 285 7.58 -0.32 -19.45
C ASN A 285 6.31 0.28 -18.81
N PRO A 286 5.91 1.50 -19.17
CA PRO A 286 4.74 2.13 -18.59
C PRO A 286 3.46 1.41 -19.04
N THR A 287 2.54 1.17 -18.10
CA THR A 287 1.15 0.86 -18.44
C THR A 287 0.64 1.90 -19.44
N PRO A 288 0.05 1.52 -20.57
CA PRO A 288 -0.44 2.47 -21.54
C PRO A 288 -1.35 3.51 -20.89
N THR A 289 -1.09 4.78 -21.15
CA THR A 289 -1.86 5.90 -20.55
C THR A 289 -3.35 5.68 -20.75
N GLY A 290 -4.13 5.68 -19.67
CA GLY A 290 -5.57 5.48 -19.69
C GLY A 290 -6.03 4.02 -19.81
N TYR A 291 -5.16 3.03 -19.71
CA TYR A 291 -5.53 1.62 -19.82
C TYR A 291 -6.61 1.21 -18.81
N TYR A 292 -6.53 1.72 -17.57
CA TYR A 292 -7.50 1.46 -16.51
C TYR A 292 -8.41 2.66 -16.19
N VAL A 293 -8.54 3.62 -17.09
CA VAL A 293 -9.29 4.87 -16.82
C VAL A 293 -10.76 4.63 -16.45
N THR A 294 -11.41 3.60 -17.03
CA THR A 294 -12.81 3.27 -16.75
C THR A 294 -13.00 2.55 -15.42
N ALA A 295 -11.93 2.03 -14.83
CA ALA A 295 -11.95 1.39 -13.51
C ALA A 295 -11.83 2.40 -12.35
N GLN A 296 -11.50 3.66 -12.63
CA GLN A 296 -11.31 4.69 -11.61
C GLN A 296 -12.57 4.92 -10.78
N GLY A 297 -12.41 4.95 -9.45
CA GLY A 297 -13.50 5.19 -8.50
C GLY A 297 -14.45 4.00 -8.29
N LEU A 298 -14.19 2.85 -8.90
CA LEU A 298 -14.93 1.62 -8.67
C LEU A 298 -14.28 0.79 -7.54
N SER A 299 -15.08 -0.06 -6.90
CA SER A 299 -14.64 -1.01 -5.87
C SER A 299 -15.50 -2.27 -5.87
N GLY A 300 -15.09 -3.29 -5.14
CA GLY A 300 -15.81 -4.57 -5.04
C GLY A 300 -15.97 -5.23 -6.40
N TYR A 301 -17.05 -5.95 -6.58
CA TYR A 301 -17.28 -6.70 -7.83
C TYR A 301 -17.61 -5.80 -9.03
N ALA A 302 -17.99 -4.53 -8.81
CA ALA A 302 -18.11 -3.57 -9.91
C ALA A 302 -16.74 -3.26 -10.53
N LEU A 303 -15.71 -3.07 -9.70
CA LEU A 303 -14.33 -2.95 -10.16
C LEU A 303 -13.87 -4.22 -10.89
N LYS A 304 -14.11 -5.41 -10.30
CA LYS A 304 -13.72 -6.68 -10.92
C LYS A 304 -14.33 -6.84 -12.33
N THR A 305 -15.63 -6.57 -12.48
CA THR A 305 -16.31 -6.65 -13.79
C THR A 305 -15.77 -5.62 -14.79
N GLU A 306 -15.41 -4.42 -14.34
CA GLU A 306 -14.80 -3.44 -15.24
C GLU A 306 -13.38 -3.84 -15.65
N LEU A 307 -12.58 -4.38 -14.74
CA LEU A 307 -11.28 -4.96 -15.08
C LEU A 307 -11.43 -6.12 -16.07
N TYR A 308 -12.45 -6.98 -15.90
CA TYR A 308 -12.78 -8.00 -16.91
C TYR A 308 -13.04 -7.36 -18.28
N ASN A 309 -13.84 -6.29 -18.36
CA ASN A 309 -14.13 -5.61 -19.62
C ASN A 309 -12.88 -5.05 -20.30
N ILE A 310 -11.92 -4.56 -19.53
CA ILE A 310 -10.65 -4.03 -20.01
C ILE A 310 -9.75 -5.14 -20.58
N ILE A 311 -9.66 -6.31 -19.88
CA ILE A 311 -8.64 -7.33 -20.19
C ILE A 311 -9.15 -8.54 -20.98
N LYS A 312 -10.46 -8.64 -21.24
CA LYS A 312 -11.10 -9.85 -21.80
C LYS A 312 -10.71 -10.20 -23.24
N ASP A 313 -10.35 -9.21 -24.04
CA ASP A 313 -10.18 -9.34 -25.48
C ASP A 313 -8.71 -9.53 -25.90
N HIS A 314 -7.94 -10.32 -25.13
CA HIS A 314 -6.58 -10.63 -25.50
C HIS A 314 -6.49 -11.59 -26.71
N ASN A 315 -5.39 -11.51 -27.42
CA ASN A 315 -5.14 -12.32 -28.60
C ASN A 315 -4.40 -13.62 -28.21
N ALA A 316 -5.12 -14.75 -28.18
CA ALA A 316 -4.53 -16.04 -27.90
C ALA A 316 -3.51 -16.43 -28.98
N GLN A 317 -2.24 -16.55 -28.63
CA GLN A 317 -1.15 -16.86 -29.54
C GLN A 317 -1.00 -18.40 -29.80
N GLY A 318 -1.74 -19.19 -29.02
CA GLY A 318 -1.67 -20.66 -29.05
C GLY A 318 -0.56 -21.22 -28.16
N TYR A 319 -0.80 -22.45 -27.68
CA TYR A 319 0.03 -23.09 -26.66
C TYR A 319 1.51 -23.30 -27.06
N SER A 320 1.80 -23.53 -28.34
CA SER A 320 3.19 -23.67 -28.81
C SER A 320 3.98 -22.36 -28.79
N ALA A 321 3.32 -21.22 -28.94
CA ALA A 321 3.99 -19.94 -28.96
C ALA A 321 4.52 -19.50 -27.57
N ILE A 322 4.08 -20.16 -26.50
CA ILE A 322 4.58 -19.92 -25.13
C ILE A 322 6.08 -20.18 -25.01
N TRP A 323 6.63 -21.11 -25.78
CA TRP A 323 8.07 -21.33 -25.82
C TRP A 323 8.85 -20.09 -26.27
N ASN A 324 8.34 -19.39 -27.30
CA ASN A 324 8.94 -18.14 -27.76
C ASN A 324 8.79 -17.02 -26.72
N PHE A 325 7.67 -17.00 -26.00
CA PHE A 325 7.47 -16.06 -24.89
C PHE A 325 8.51 -16.29 -23.79
N TYR A 326 8.81 -17.53 -23.42
CA TYR A 326 9.83 -17.81 -22.41
C TYR A 326 11.24 -17.45 -22.89
N ASP A 327 11.55 -17.62 -24.15
CA ASP A 327 12.86 -17.27 -24.71
C ASP A 327 13.18 -15.76 -24.59
N SER A 328 12.16 -14.92 -24.56
CA SER A 328 12.31 -13.48 -24.45
C SER A 328 11.98 -12.91 -23.07
N SER A 329 11.16 -13.56 -22.24
CA SER A 329 10.58 -12.95 -21.04
C SER A 329 10.69 -13.80 -19.76
N ALA A 330 11.22 -15.02 -19.84
CA ALA A 330 11.47 -15.86 -18.68
C ALA A 330 12.97 -16.17 -18.57
N ARG A 331 13.76 -15.10 -18.47
CA ARG A 331 15.22 -15.18 -18.33
C ARG A 331 15.62 -14.73 -16.94
N ASP A 332 16.53 -15.48 -16.31
CA ASP A 332 17.12 -15.02 -15.07
C ASP A 332 18.09 -13.86 -15.32
N THR A 333 17.55 -12.66 -15.09
CA THR A 333 18.27 -11.38 -15.06
C THR A 333 18.06 -10.67 -13.72
N TYR A 334 17.49 -11.36 -12.71
CA TYR A 334 17.04 -10.80 -11.45
C TYR A 334 17.79 -11.37 -10.24
N PHE A 335 18.23 -12.61 -10.29
CA PHE A 335 18.88 -13.32 -9.18
C PHE A 335 20.35 -13.55 -9.49
N GLU A 336 20.76 -14.70 -10.08
CA GLU A 336 22.15 -14.93 -10.49
C GLU A 336 22.58 -14.12 -11.71
N ASN A 337 21.61 -13.62 -12.48
CA ASN A 337 21.83 -12.87 -13.72
C ASN A 337 22.66 -13.64 -14.75
N ASP A 338 22.41 -14.93 -14.86
CA ASP A 338 23.13 -15.87 -15.74
C ASP A 338 22.45 -16.12 -17.09
N ASN A 339 21.25 -15.50 -17.28
CA ASN A 339 20.44 -15.59 -18.47
C ASN A 339 19.92 -17.01 -18.78
N SER A 340 19.87 -17.89 -17.79
CA SER A 340 19.17 -19.18 -17.87
C SER A 340 17.64 -18.96 -17.94
N ILE A 341 16.84 -20.03 -18.11
CA ILE A 341 15.39 -19.94 -17.92
C ILE A 341 15.11 -19.75 -16.43
N LEU A 342 14.40 -18.68 -16.11
CA LEU A 342 13.87 -18.45 -14.78
C LEU A 342 12.72 -19.42 -14.52
N ASP A 343 12.98 -20.41 -13.71
CA ASP A 343 12.11 -21.55 -13.43
C ASP A 343 11.51 -21.40 -12.02
N MET A 344 10.22 -21.15 -11.93
CA MET A 344 9.55 -20.87 -10.65
C MET A 344 9.62 -22.02 -9.61
N TYR A 345 10.03 -23.23 -10.02
CA TYR A 345 10.12 -24.39 -9.11
C TYR A 345 11.54 -24.88 -8.85
N SER A 346 12.55 -24.24 -9.43
CA SER A 346 13.97 -24.55 -9.19
C SER A 346 14.81 -23.35 -8.78
N GLU A 347 14.38 -22.14 -9.13
CA GLU A 347 15.02 -20.87 -8.78
C GLU A 347 15.20 -20.72 -7.27
N LYS A 348 16.38 -20.25 -6.86
CA LYS A 348 16.74 -19.95 -5.48
C LYS A 348 17.14 -18.49 -5.32
N PRO A 349 16.22 -17.57 -5.10
CA PRO A 349 16.46 -16.12 -5.08
C PRO A 349 17.60 -15.66 -4.16
N ASN A 350 17.96 -16.46 -3.16
CA ASN A 350 18.99 -16.14 -2.17
C ASN A 350 20.24 -17.03 -2.25
N GLY A 351 20.44 -17.75 -3.36
CA GLY A 351 21.57 -18.68 -3.49
C GLY A 351 21.66 -19.28 -4.90
N SER A 352 22.72 -19.99 -5.20
CA SER A 352 22.88 -20.58 -6.52
C SER A 352 21.88 -21.72 -6.75
N ASP A 353 21.34 -21.78 -7.97
CA ASP A 353 20.47 -22.83 -8.43
C ASP A 353 21.14 -24.20 -8.41
N SER A 354 20.33 -25.25 -8.19
CA SER A 354 20.84 -26.62 -8.22
C SER A 354 21.14 -27.09 -9.64
N TYR A 355 20.48 -26.48 -10.62
CA TYR A 355 20.61 -26.72 -12.06
C TYR A 355 19.93 -25.57 -12.81
N ASN A 356 20.43 -25.27 -14.00
CA ASN A 356 19.92 -24.20 -14.85
C ASN A 356 19.47 -24.79 -16.20
N TYR A 357 18.50 -24.15 -16.83
CA TYR A 357 18.01 -24.52 -18.15
C TYR A 357 18.38 -23.49 -19.20
N THR A 358 18.91 -23.98 -20.30
CA THR A 358 19.13 -23.19 -21.51
C THR A 358 17.82 -23.08 -22.29
N ALA A 359 17.42 -21.90 -22.66
CA ALA A 359 16.22 -21.70 -23.44
C ALA A 359 16.28 -22.48 -24.76
N VAL A 360 15.12 -22.94 -25.20
CA VAL A 360 14.91 -23.75 -26.42
C VAL A 360 15.49 -25.14 -26.31
N SER A 361 16.77 -25.31 -25.93
CA SER A 361 17.42 -26.65 -25.94
C SER A 361 16.90 -27.60 -24.87
N ASP A 362 16.52 -27.05 -23.69
CA ASP A 362 16.13 -27.87 -22.54
C ASP A 362 14.60 -27.94 -22.33
N GLN A 363 13.84 -27.59 -23.36
CA GLN A 363 12.39 -27.81 -23.42
C GLN A 363 12.06 -29.30 -23.43
N CYS A 364 11.05 -29.71 -22.66
CA CYS A 364 10.63 -31.10 -22.64
C CYS A 364 9.13 -31.38 -22.53
N GLY A 365 8.81 -32.64 -22.85
CA GLY A 365 7.56 -33.30 -22.51
C GLY A 365 7.76 -34.54 -21.64
N ASN A 366 9.01 -35.04 -21.48
CA ASN A 366 9.35 -36.23 -20.69
C ASN A 366 10.53 -35.96 -19.78
N TYR A 367 10.39 -36.34 -18.51
CA TYR A 367 11.36 -36.16 -17.43
C TYR A 367 11.37 -37.40 -16.52
N SER A 368 12.49 -37.68 -15.87
CA SER A 368 12.64 -38.77 -14.91
C SER A 368 13.02 -38.30 -13.49
N GLY A 369 13.35 -37.01 -13.33
CA GLY A 369 13.74 -36.36 -12.09
C GLY A 369 13.91 -34.88 -12.30
N GLU A 370 14.17 -34.15 -11.23
CA GLU A 370 14.50 -32.71 -11.26
C GLU A 370 15.77 -32.47 -12.07
N GLY A 371 15.88 -31.30 -12.70
CA GLY A 371 17.02 -30.95 -13.56
C GLY A 371 16.99 -31.61 -14.94
N GLY A 372 15.92 -32.30 -15.30
CA GLY A 372 15.80 -32.97 -16.58
C GLY A 372 15.49 -32.04 -17.75
N CYS A 373 14.55 -31.14 -17.57
CA CYS A 373 14.10 -30.18 -18.57
C CYS A 373 13.01 -29.27 -17.99
N TYR A 374 12.81 -28.08 -18.57
CA TYR A 374 11.72 -27.20 -18.18
C TYR A 374 10.46 -27.40 -19.05
N ASN A 375 9.30 -27.10 -18.45
CA ASN A 375 7.99 -27.25 -19.05
C ASN A 375 7.13 -25.97 -18.88
N ARG A 376 5.90 -26.01 -19.36
CA ARG A 376 4.88 -24.96 -19.26
C ARG A 376 3.90 -25.34 -18.17
N GLU A 377 4.05 -24.75 -17.01
CA GLU A 377 3.16 -24.94 -15.86
C GLU A 377 1.94 -24.03 -15.95
N HIS A 378 0.76 -24.63 -15.96
CA HIS A 378 -0.48 -23.91 -15.71
C HIS A 378 -0.65 -23.74 -14.20
N SER A 379 -0.21 -22.62 -13.62
CA SER A 379 -0.35 -22.35 -12.19
C SER A 379 -1.82 -22.47 -11.74
N PHE A 380 -2.76 -22.00 -12.56
CA PHE A 380 -4.16 -22.37 -12.50
C PHE A 380 -4.40 -23.59 -13.37
N PRO A 381 -4.57 -24.79 -12.80
CA PRO A 381 -4.53 -26.05 -13.53
C PRO A 381 -5.50 -26.13 -14.72
N LYS A 382 -5.00 -26.52 -15.89
CA LYS A 382 -5.85 -26.63 -17.08
C LYS A 382 -7.02 -27.61 -16.92
N SER A 383 -6.89 -28.62 -16.08
CA SER A 383 -7.99 -29.53 -15.78
C SER A 383 -9.16 -28.85 -15.08
N TRP A 384 -8.93 -27.74 -14.40
CA TRP A 384 -9.98 -27.00 -13.70
C TRP A 384 -10.90 -26.24 -14.66
N PHE A 385 -10.41 -25.84 -15.83
CA PHE A 385 -11.24 -25.21 -16.87
C PHE A 385 -11.63 -26.16 -18.03
N GLY A 386 -11.30 -27.45 -17.92
CA GLY A 386 -11.74 -28.47 -18.86
C GLY A 386 -10.69 -28.97 -19.83
N GLY A 387 -9.41 -28.66 -19.62
CA GLY A 387 -8.29 -29.17 -20.43
C GLY A 387 -7.73 -28.13 -21.41
N THR A 388 -7.51 -28.53 -22.65
CA THR A 388 -6.91 -27.68 -23.70
C THR A 388 -7.96 -26.75 -24.33
N ILE A 389 -8.56 -25.86 -23.50
CA ILE A 389 -9.58 -24.89 -23.92
C ILE A 389 -8.93 -23.53 -24.10
N GLU A 390 -9.00 -22.97 -25.30
CA GLU A 390 -8.56 -21.62 -25.59
C GLU A 390 -9.66 -20.59 -25.20
N PRO A 391 -9.26 -19.38 -24.78
CA PRO A 391 -7.89 -18.86 -24.71
C PRO A 391 -7.12 -19.24 -23.42
N MET A 392 -7.76 -19.87 -22.41
CA MET A 392 -7.16 -20.20 -21.11
C MET A 392 -5.89 -21.06 -21.25
N ASN A 393 -5.89 -22.01 -22.22
CA ASN A 393 -4.78 -22.94 -22.40
C ASN A 393 -3.47 -22.29 -22.87
N SER A 394 -3.54 -21.06 -23.38
CA SER A 394 -2.36 -20.34 -23.89
C SER A 394 -2.16 -18.95 -23.29
N ASP A 395 -2.92 -18.60 -22.25
CA ASP A 395 -2.82 -17.30 -21.58
C ASP A 395 -1.58 -17.23 -20.68
N VAL A 396 -0.58 -16.44 -21.09
CA VAL A 396 0.73 -16.39 -20.43
C VAL A 396 0.71 -15.79 -19.03
N HIS A 397 -0.37 -15.11 -18.61
CA HIS A 397 -0.48 -14.54 -17.26
C HIS A 397 -0.60 -15.61 -16.15
N HIS A 398 -0.87 -16.86 -16.49
CA HIS A 398 -0.89 -17.94 -15.51
C HIS A 398 -0.06 -19.16 -15.91
N ILE A 399 0.77 -19.05 -16.96
CA ILE A 399 1.58 -20.16 -17.45
C ILE A 399 3.06 -19.80 -17.31
N TYR A 400 3.78 -20.50 -16.43
CA TYR A 400 5.17 -20.24 -16.06
C TYR A 400 6.10 -21.36 -16.58
N ALA A 401 7.37 -20.99 -16.81
CA ALA A 401 8.42 -21.98 -16.98
C ALA A 401 8.68 -22.65 -15.63
N THR A 402 8.72 -23.97 -15.60
CA THR A 402 9.01 -24.73 -14.38
C THR A 402 9.70 -26.06 -14.72
N ASP A 403 10.48 -26.59 -13.79
CA ASP A 403 10.98 -27.95 -13.86
C ASP A 403 9.84 -28.94 -14.16
N GLY A 404 10.01 -29.77 -15.17
CA GLY A 404 8.97 -30.69 -15.66
C GLY A 404 8.61 -31.75 -14.62
N TYR A 405 9.58 -32.22 -13.81
CA TYR A 405 9.34 -33.23 -12.78
C TYR A 405 8.58 -32.62 -11.60
N VAL A 406 8.97 -31.43 -11.12
CA VAL A 406 8.27 -30.73 -10.04
C VAL A 406 6.85 -30.35 -10.47
N ASN A 407 6.66 -29.87 -11.71
CA ASN A 407 5.35 -29.67 -12.31
C ASN A 407 4.50 -30.95 -12.26
N SER A 408 5.08 -32.14 -12.59
CA SER A 408 4.35 -33.40 -12.47
C SER A 408 3.97 -33.77 -11.03
N LYS A 409 4.81 -33.41 -10.05
CA LYS A 409 4.52 -33.61 -8.63
C LYS A 409 3.39 -32.71 -8.17
N ARG A 410 3.42 -31.43 -8.58
CA ARG A 410 2.34 -30.49 -8.30
C ARG A 410 1.01 -30.95 -8.92
N SER A 411 1.03 -31.51 -10.14
CA SER A 411 -0.16 -32.03 -10.82
C SER A 411 -1.28 -30.96 -10.88
N ASN A 412 -2.49 -31.26 -10.37
CA ASN A 412 -3.60 -30.31 -10.24
C ASN A 412 -4.01 -30.07 -8.77
N PHE A 413 -3.11 -30.32 -7.83
CA PHE A 413 -3.36 -30.02 -6.43
C PHE A 413 -3.50 -28.51 -6.23
N PRO A 414 -4.35 -28.05 -5.31
CA PRO A 414 -4.40 -26.64 -4.91
C PRO A 414 -3.04 -26.13 -4.41
N PHE A 415 -2.80 -24.84 -4.58
CA PHE A 415 -1.79 -24.18 -3.78
C PHE A 415 -2.22 -24.06 -2.33
N GLY A 416 -1.26 -24.07 -1.39
CA GLY A 416 -1.53 -23.96 0.04
C GLY A 416 -0.28 -24.18 0.90
N GLU A 417 -0.34 -23.79 2.15
CA GLU A 417 0.70 -24.04 3.14
C GLU A 417 0.76 -25.53 3.51
N VAL A 418 1.96 -26.13 3.51
CA VAL A 418 2.18 -27.54 3.77
C VAL A 418 2.59 -27.80 5.23
N ALA A 419 1.78 -28.54 5.99
CA ALA A 419 2.12 -28.95 7.34
C ALA A 419 3.15 -30.09 7.39
N SER A 420 3.04 -31.06 6.45
CA SER A 420 3.91 -32.23 6.37
C SER A 420 4.16 -32.57 4.92
N ALA A 421 5.38 -32.36 4.46
CA ALA A 421 5.78 -32.59 3.09
C ALA A 421 5.95 -34.10 2.79
N SER A 422 5.35 -34.56 1.70
CA SER A 422 5.63 -35.87 1.08
C SER A 422 6.68 -35.77 -0.02
N PHE A 423 6.88 -34.55 -0.56
CA PHE A 423 7.92 -34.21 -1.54
C PHE A 423 8.39 -32.78 -1.25
N THR A 424 9.68 -32.54 -1.44
CA THR A 424 10.30 -31.20 -1.41
C THR A 424 11.24 -31.10 -2.59
N SER A 425 11.07 -30.05 -3.42
CA SER A 425 11.97 -29.77 -4.55
C SER A 425 13.30 -29.19 -4.07
N THR A 426 14.26 -29.09 -4.98
CA THR A 426 15.60 -28.57 -4.68
C THR A 426 15.61 -27.09 -4.32
N ASN A 427 14.61 -26.30 -4.72
CA ASN A 427 14.46 -24.91 -4.28
C ASN A 427 13.69 -24.75 -2.97
N GLY A 428 13.05 -25.81 -2.46
CA GLY A 428 12.31 -25.79 -1.21
C GLY A 428 10.78 -25.80 -1.37
N SER A 429 10.25 -25.77 -2.60
CA SER A 429 8.81 -25.95 -2.83
C SER A 429 8.34 -27.33 -2.36
N LYS A 430 7.14 -27.43 -1.82
CA LYS A 430 6.66 -28.63 -1.12
C LYS A 430 5.33 -29.14 -1.66
N LEU A 431 5.16 -30.46 -1.67
CA LEU A 431 3.85 -31.12 -1.83
C LEU A 431 3.56 -31.90 -0.57
N GLY A 432 2.37 -31.76 0.01
CA GLY A 432 2.03 -32.48 1.24
C GLY A 432 0.64 -32.21 1.76
N SER A 433 0.39 -32.59 3.01
CA SER A 433 -0.88 -32.29 3.66
C SER A 433 -0.98 -30.80 4.01
N ALA A 434 -2.16 -30.22 3.79
CA ALA A 434 -2.45 -28.82 4.11
C ALA A 434 -2.24 -28.51 5.58
N ALA A 435 -1.73 -27.29 5.88
CA ALA A 435 -1.64 -26.76 7.23
C ALA A 435 -3.04 -26.52 7.82
N SER A 436 -3.20 -26.78 9.10
CA SER A 436 -4.51 -26.61 9.79
C SER A 436 -5.01 -25.17 9.79
N SER A 437 -4.11 -24.20 9.65
CA SER A 437 -4.43 -22.77 9.52
C SER A 437 -5.28 -22.44 8.30
N LEU A 438 -5.22 -23.28 7.25
CA LEU A 438 -6.01 -23.08 6.03
C LEU A 438 -7.49 -23.45 6.19
N ASN A 439 -7.88 -24.14 7.26
CA ASN A 439 -9.23 -24.74 7.39
C ASN A 439 -9.62 -25.65 6.20
N TYR A 440 -8.62 -26.25 5.57
CA TYR A 440 -8.73 -27.20 4.47
C TYR A 440 -7.96 -28.47 4.81
N SER A 441 -8.51 -29.63 4.51
CA SER A 441 -7.85 -30.92 4.71
C SER A 441 -7.69 -31.62 3.36
N GLY A 442 -6.49 -31.64 2.83
CA GLY A 442 -6.18 -32.24 1.56
C GLY A 442 -4.69 -32.12 1.23
N THR A 443 -4.31 -32.56 0.04
CA THR A 443 -2.96 -32.34 -0.48
C THR A 443 -2.91 -30.97 -1.14
N VAL A 444 -1.86 -30.20 -0.82
CA VAL A 444 -1.57 -28.89 -1.40
C VAL A 444 -0.12 -28.82 -1.85
N PHE A 445 0.15 -27.91 -2.77
CA PHE A 445 1.50 -27.55 -3.18
C PHE A 445 1.85 -26.16 -2.67
N GLU A 446 2.97 -26.03 -1.98
CA GLU A 446 3.50 -24.78 -1.44
C GLU A 446 4.73 -24.37 -2.26
N PRO A 447 4.66 -23.28 -3.06
CA PRO A 447 5.85 -22.70 -3.66
C PRO A 447 6.72 -22.04 -2.58
N ILE A 448 7.95 -21.66 -2.92
CA ILE A 448 8.79 -20.85 -2.01
C ILE A 448 8.13 -19.48 -1.77
N ASP A 449 8.50 -18.83 -0.67
CA ASP A 449 7.84 -17.60 -0.21
C ASP A 449 7.96 -16.47 -1.23
N GLU A 450 9.09 -16.40 -1.95
CA GLU A 450 9.41 -15.37 -2.93
C GLU A 450 8.57 -15.41 -4.21
N PHE A 451 7.76 -16.46 -4.43
CA PHE A 451 6.86 -16.58 -5.59
C PHE A 451 5.39 -16.75 -5.20
N LYS A 452 5.08 -16.68 -3.91
CA LYS A 452 3.70 -16.84 -3.43
C LYS A 452 2.78 -15.73 -3.95
N GLY A 453 3.26 -14.49 -3.96
CA GLY A 453 2.54 -13.33 -4.47
C GLY A 453 2.29 -13.41 -5.97
N ASP A 454 3.29 -13.85 -6.75
CA ASP A 454 3.17 -14.06 -8.21
C ASP A 454 2.00 -15.00 -8.54
N PHE A 455 1.95 -16.15 -7.85
CA PHE A 455 0.88 -17.12 -8.05
C PHE A 455 -0.47 -16.62 -7.54
N ALA A 456 -0.50 -15.85 -6.46
CA ALA A 456 -1.73 -15.23 -5.97
C ALA A 456 -2.29 -14.25 -7.01
N ARG A 457 -1.46 -13.35 -7.55
CA ARG A 457 -1.85 -12.39 -8.60
C ARG A 457 -2.27 -13.08 -9.91
N ALA A 458 -1.67 -14.22 -10.24
CA ALA A 458 -2.13 -15.04 -11.36
C ALA A 458 -3.51 -15.66 -11.13
N TYR A 459 -3.83 -16.07 -9.90
CA TYR A 459 -5.17 -16.58 -9.54
C TYR A 459 -6.23 -15.48 -9.58
N PHE A 460 -5.95 -14.30 -9.02
CA PHE A 460 -6.86 -13.15 -9.11
C PHE A 460 -7.08 -12.72 -10.56
N TYR A 461 -6.03 -12.76 -11.38
CA TYR A 461 -6.16 -12.53 -12.81
C TYR A 461 -7.12 -13.53 -13.47
N MET A 462 -6.94 -14.83 -13.25
CA MET A 462 -7.82 -15.86 -13.80
C MET A 462 -9.27 -15.68 -13.34
N ALA A 463 -9.47 -15.33 -12.08
CA ALA A 463 -10.80 -15.03 -11.50
C ALA A 463 -11.48 -13.84 -12.19
N THR A 464 -10.71 -12.87 -12.66
CA THR A 464 -11.21 -11.67 -13.31
C THR A 464 -11.30 -11.85 -14.83
N ARG A 465 -10.21 -12.27 -15.47
CA ARG A 465 -10.18 -12.43 -16.93
C ARG A 465 -11.26 -13.38 -17.46
N TYR A 466 -11.61 -14.38 -16.67
CA TYR A 466 -12.58 -15.41 -17.04
C TYR A 466 -13.89 -15.34 -16.25
N GLU A 467 -14.25 -14.14 -15.76
CA GLU A 467 -15.46 -13.90 -14.99
C GLU A 467 -16.72 -14.47 -15.64
N ASN A 468 -16.80 -14.40 -16.97
CA ASN A 468 -17.95 -14.87 -17.75
C ASN A 468 -18.13 -16.39 -17.77
N VAL A 469 -17.12 -17.17 -17.41
CA VAL A 469 -17.17 -18.65 -17.50
C VAL A 469 -16.69 -19.36 -16.22
N ILE A 470 -15.90 -18.70 -15.36
CA ILE A 470 -15.22 -19.32 -14.22
C ILE A 470 -16.17 -19.96 -13.22
N GLY A 471 -17.38 -19.42 -13.04
CA GLY A 471 -18.43 -20.01 -12.20
C GLY A 471 -18.84 -21.43 -12.61
N THR A 472 -18.54 -21.85 -13.85
CA THR A 472 -18.82 -23.21 -14.34
C THR A 472 -17.69 -24.22 -14.08
N TRP A 473 -16.56 -23.78 -13.52
CA TRP A 473 -15.36 -24.61 -13.41
C TRP A 473 -15.28 -25.40 -12.11
N GLN A 474 -16.04 -25.04 -11.09
CA GLN A 474 -16.03 -25.70 -9.78
C GLN A 474 -16.15 -27.24 -9.91
N THR A 475 -17.05 -27.72 -10.71
CA THR A 475 -17.38 -29.15 -10.81
C THR A 475 -16.50 -29.94 -11.80
N LYS A 476 -15.44 -29.35 -12.36
CA LYS A 476 -14.61 -30.04 -13.37
C LYS A 476 -13.73 -31.13 -12.76
N THR A 477 -13.20 -30.91 -11.55
CA THR A 477 -12.37 -31.88 -10.83
C THR A 477 -12.63 -31.79 -9.33
N THR A 478 -12.15 -32.77 -8.56
CA THR A 478 -12.17 -32.70 -7.08
C THR A 478 -11.35 -31.50 -6.57
N SER A 479 -10.20 -31.24 -7.19
CA SER A 479 -9.34 -30.13 -6.81
C SER A 479 -9.98 -28.77 -7.13
N SER A 480 -10.63 -28.61 -8.30
CA SER A 480 -11.34 -27.37 -8.61
C SER A 480 -12.53 -27.15 -7.66
N ASN A 481 -13.24 -28.22 -7.26
CA ASN A 481 -14.32 -28.11 -6.28
C ASN A 481 -13.85 -27.71 -4.86
N ALA A 482 -12.60 -27.99 -4.52
CA ALA A 482 -12.01 -27.60 -3.25
C ALA A 482 -11.56 -26.12 -3.22
N VAL A 483 -11.36 -25.52 -4.39
CA VAL A 483 -10.82 -24.15 -4.55
C VAL A 483 -11.88 -23.15 -4.99
N LEU A 484 -12.79 -23.55 -5.88
CA LEU A 484 -13.80 -22.69 -6.49
C LEU A 484 -15.16 -22.88 -5.83
N ASN A 485 -15.87 -21.78 -5.60
CA ASN A 485 -17.18 -21.77 -4.96
C ASN A 485 -18.38 -21.74 -5.95
N GLY A 486 -18.10 -21.82 -7.26
CA GLY A 486 -19.14 -21.81 -8.30
C GLY A 486 -19.74 -20.44 -8.62
N SER A 487 -19.24 -19.35 -8.03
CA SER A 487 -19.66 -17.99 -8.35
C SER A 487 -18.71 -17.30 -9.32
N SER A 488 -19.20 -16.30 -10.05
CA SER A 488 -18.39 -15.41 -10.88
C SER A 488 -17.82 -14.23 -10.11
N ASN A 489 -18.35 -13.90 -8.94
CA ASN A 489 -17.96 -12.75 -8.13
C ASN A 489 -16.79 -13.10 -7.21
N GLN A 490 -17.02 -13.81 -6.13
CA GLN A 490 -15.99 -14.23 -5.18
C GLN A 490 -15.06 -15.27 -5.78
N VAL A 491 -15.57 -16.18 -6.61
CA VAL A 491 -14.87 -17.25 -7.34
C VAL A 491 -14.28 -18.31 -6.42
N PHE A 492 -13.53 -17.93 -5.41
CA PHE A 492 -12.77 -18.84 -4.55
C PHE A 492 -13.50 -19.17 -3.25
N GLU A 493 -13.25 -20.37 -2.71
CA GLU A 493 -13.61 -20.72 -1.34
C GLU A 493 -12.91 -19.77 -0.35
N SER A 494 -13.51 -19.53 0.81
CA SER A 494 -13.04 -18.54 1.78
C SER A 494 -11.60 -18.80 2.27
N TRP A 495 -11.21 -20.08 2.40
CA TRP A 495 -9.84 -20.42 2.78
C TRP A 495 -8.82 -20.04 1.71
N VAL A 496 -9.20 -20.15 0.43
CA VAL A 496 -8.33 -19.76 -0.70
C VAL A 496 -8.19 -18.25 -0.76
N VAL A 497 -9.30 -17.51 -0.61
CA VAL A 497 -9.25 -16.03 -0.57
C VAL A 497 -8.29 -15.56 0.52
N ALA A 498 -8.45 -16.08 1.75
CA ALA A 498 -7.62 -15.69 2.88
C ALA A 498 -6.12 -16.00 2.63
N MET A 499 -5.81 -17.16 2.05
CA MET A 499 -4.46 -17.56 1.70
C MET A 499 -3.86 -16.65 0.60
N LEU A 500 -4.61 -16.42 -0.49
CA LEU A 500 -4.13 -15.60 -1.61
C LEU A 500 -3.90 -14.15 -1.20
N LEU A 501 -4.76 -13.58 -0.35
CA LEU A 501 -4.56 -12.24 0.23
C LEU A 501 -3.30 -12.19 1.09
N ASN A 502 -3.09 -13.20 1.96
CA ASN A 502 -1.87 -13.28 2.76
C ASN A 502 -0.61 -13.38 1.88
N TRP A 503 -0.63 -14.20 0.83
CA TRP A 503 0.47 -14.35 -0.10
C TRP A 503 0.75 -13.07 -0.88
N HIS A 504 -0.30 -12.42 -1.39
CA HIS A 504 -0.20 -11.15 -2.09
C HIS A 504 0.45 -10.05 -1.24
N ASN A 505 0.07 -9.97 0.04
CA ASN A 505 0.59 -8.96 0.96
C ASN A 505 2.01 -9.29 1.48
N SER A 506 2.36 -10.58 1.58
CA SER A 506 3.67 -11.01 2.08
C SER A 506 4.76 -10.99 1.01
N ASP A 507 4.37 -11.09 -0.26
CA ASP A 507 5.24 -11.09 -1.43
C ASP A 507 4.74 -10.03 -2.44
N PRO A 508 5.18 -8.76 -2.26
CA PRO A 508 4.77 -7.64 -3.11
C PRO A 508 5.25 -7.79 -4.55
N VAL A 509 4.62 -7.03 -5.46
CA VAL A 509 4.97 -7.04 -6.89
C VAL A 509 6.46 -6.73 -7.08
N SER A 510 7.14 -7.61 -7.77
CA SER A 510 8.57 -7.52 -8.11
C SER A 510 8.80 -6.87 -9.49
N GLN A 511 10.03 -6.43 -9.77
CA GLN A 511 10.41 -5.96 -11.10
C GLN A 511 10.27 -7.07 -12.16
N MET A 512 10.55 -8.32 -11.80
CA MET A 512 10.35 -9.49 -12.65
C MET A 512 8.89 -9.61 -13.11
N GLU A 513 7.92 -9.39 -12.23
CA GLU A 513 6.49 -9.41 -12.58
C GLU A 513 6.10 -8.23 -13.47
N LEU A 514 6.61 -7.02 -13.22
CA LEU A 514 6.35 -5.84 -14.05
C LEU A 514 6.85 -6.06 -15.48
N ASP A 515 8.07 -6.53 -15.64
CA ASP A 515 8.68 -6.81 -16.95
C ASP A 515 7.93 -7.94 -17.67
N ARG A 516 7.55 -9.00 -16.94
CA ARG A 516 6.74 -10.09 -17.47
C ARG A 516 5.34 -9.61 -17.89
N ASN A 517 4.71 -8.73 -17.12
CA ASN A 517 3.40 -8.16 -17.44
C ASN A 517 3.45 -7.31 -18.71
N GLN A 518 4.52 -6.56 -18.89
CA GLN A 518 4.77 -5.81 -20.13
C GLN A 518 5.01 -6.75 -21.32
N ALA A 519 5.84 -7.76 -21.15
CA ALA A 519 6.08 -8.76 -22.21
C ALA A 519 4.80 -9.51 -22.59
N ALA A 520 3.93 -9.82 -21.62
CA ALA A 520 2.63 -10.41 -21.87
C ALA A 520 1.71 -9.47 -22.66
N PHE A 521 1.72 -8.17 -22.33
CA PHE A 521 0.99 -7.16 -23.10
C PHE A 521 1.46 -7.09 -24.56
N GLU A 522 2.75 -7.09 -24.81
CA GLU A 522 3.33 -7.10 -26.15
C GLU A 522 3.01 -8.41 -26.90
N PHE A 523 2.96 -9.52 -26.19
CA PHE A 523 2.73 -10.84 -26.75
C PHE A 523 1.25 -11.11 -27.06
N GLN A 524 0.33 -10.81 -26.13
CA GLN A 524 -1.08 -11.18 -26.24
C GLN A 524 -2.06 -10.01 -26.12
N GLY A 525 -1.61 -8.79 -25.81
CA GLY A 525 -2.40 -7.56 -25.89
C GLY A 525 -3.18 -7.19 -24.64
N ASN A 526 -3.02 -7.90 -23.51
CA ASN A 526 -3.60 -7.53 -22.23
C ASN A 526 -2.59 -7.60 -21.09
N ARG A 527 -2.94 -6.97 -19.95
CA ARG A 527 -2.12 -6.87 -18.76
C ARG A 527 -2.80 -7.57 -17.59
N ASN A 528 -2.02 -8.01 -16.60
CA ASN A 528 -2.55 -8.41 -15.30
C ASN A 528 -2.75 -7.15 -14.44
N PRO A 529 -4.01 -6.76 -14.14
CA PRO A 529 -4.27 -5.54 -13.38
C PRO A 529 -3.74 -5.59 -11.93
N TYR A 530 -3.53 -6.78 -11.38
CA TYR A 530 -3.05 -6.96 -10.00
C TYR A 530 -1.52 -6.89 -9.89
N ILE A 531 -0.82 -6.78 -11.02
CA ILE A 531 0.60 -6.42 -11.11
C ILE A 531 0.74 -4.90 -11.30
N ASP A 532 -0.06 -4.30 -12.21
CA ASP A 532 -0.04 -2.86 -12.45
C ASP A 532 -0.62 -2.04 -11.27
N HIS A 533 -1.64 -2.59 -10.60
CA HIS A 533 -2.41 -1.99 -9.52
C HIS A 533 -2.68 -3.04 -8.43
N PRO A 534 -1.67 -3.40 -7.64
CA PRO A 534 -1.80 -4.44 -6.61
C PRO A 534 -2.89 -4.12 -5.58
N GLU A 535 -3.17 -2.85 -5.32
CA GLU A 535 -4.25 -2.38 -4.45
C GLU A 535 -5.64 -2.83 -4.91
N PHE A 536 -5.86 -3.12 -6.18
CA PHE A 536 -7.14 -3.63 -6.67
C PHE A 536 -7.53 -4.98 -6.07
N VAL A 537 -6.55 -5.75 -5.59
CA VAL A 537 -6.82 -7.01 -4.90
C VAL A 537 -7.69 -6.77 -3.66
N GLU A 538 -7.24 -5.92 -2.75
CA GLU A 538 -7.97 -5.61 -1.50
C GLU A 538 -9.25 -4.80 -1.74
N MET A 539 -9.33 -4.08 -2.86
CA MET A 539 -10.53 -3.36 -3.25
C MET A 539 -11.65 -4.29 -3.75
N ILE A 540 -11.34 -5.56 -4.06
CA ILE A 540 -12.30 -6.53 -4.64
C ILE A 540 -12.62 -7.66 -3.66
N TRP A 541 -11.60 -8.27 -3.04
CA TRP A 541 -11.71 -9.43 -2.14
C TRP A 541 -11.43 -9.06 -0.70
#